data_115d472f539f6989a910f5262168478e
#
_entry.id   115d472f539f6989a910f5262168478e
#
_cell.length_a   1.000
_cell.length_b   1.000
_cell.length_c   1.000
_cell.angle_alpha   90.00
_cell.angle_beta   90.00
_cell.angle_gamma   90.00
#
_symmetry.space_group_name_H-M   'P 1'
#
loop_
_entity.id
_entity.type
_entity.pdbx_description
1 polymer ?
#
loop_
_entity_poly.entity_id
_entity_poly.type
_entity_poly.pdbx_seq_one_letter_code
_entity_poly.pdbx_strand_id
1 'polypeptide(L)'
;MDFEIQELNSDVLGKKLGQKLFSPKGSLLLGMGAEIKEFHYQKIKEVGYQSIYVLKDDYSDVLKSSGHLISEKLRASAPLELKGIYRKLMSKDKISISNGKKELSSMADTLIREVNIKMTNPPDIIDLKRQEDYLYQHAINVAAYSILIAQSVQYHQLKLFDVTLAALLCDFGMHYVDEEILYKPEPLDEKEIEEMRKHTILGFQYLGRNCFIKGLIAVVCLQHHERYDGSGYPKHMSGDDIHEYSRIVSIADFFDAYTSDRPYRRLHSIEEGIEYLKEPSGREFDPRIVRHFLSFFE
;
A
#
# COMPACT_ATOMS: atom_id res chain seq x y z
N MET A 1 9.17 6.24 18.80
CA MET A 1 9.05 4.81 18.41
C MET A 1 10.14 4.03 19.08
N ASP A 2 9.81 2.89 19.66
CA ASP A 2 10.69 2.11 20.53
C ASP A 2 11.48 1.05 19.74
N PHE A 3 11.43 1.12 18.42
CA PHE A 3 12.18 0.28 17.50
C PHE A 3 12.78 1.14 16.38
N GLU A 4 13.77 0.58 15.70
CA GLU A 4 14.40 1.19 14.53
C GLU A 4 14.46 0.20 13.37
N ILE A 5 14.42 0.70 12.15
CA ILE A 5 14.65 -0.14 10.97
C ILE A 5 16.15 -0.33 10.81
N GLN A 6 16.56 -1.56 10.60
CA GLN A 6 17.94 -1.91 10.27
C GLN A 6 17.99 -2.76 9.01
N GLU A 7 18.97 -2.49 8.17
CA GLU A 7 19.28 -3.31 7.02
C GLU A 7 19.63 -4.73 7.47
N LEU A 8 19.14 -5.73 6.73
CA LEU A 8 19.37 -7.15 7.06
C LEU A 8 20.80 -7.58 6.74
N ASN A 9 21.73 -7.30 7.64
CA ASN A 9 23.12 -7.70 7.61
C ASN A 9 23.49 -8.40 8.93
N SER A 10 24.77 -8.74 9.13
CA SER A 10 25.24 -9.41 10.35
C SER A 10 25.02 -8.62 11.64
N ASP A 11 24.84 -7.30 11.55
CA ASP A 11 24.73 -6.42 12.72
C ASP A 11 23.38 -6.55 13.45
N VAL A 12 22.41 -7.25 12.83
CA VAL A 12 21.12 -7.57 13.46
C VAL A 12 21.19 -8.80 14.37
N LEU A 13 22.27 -9.60 14.31
CA LEU A 13 22.42 -10.78 15.16
C LEU A 13 22.51 -10.39 16.63
N GLY A 14 21.80 -11.14 17.47
CA GLY A 14 21.71 -10.88 18.91
C GLY A 14 20.74 -9.78 19.30
N LYS A 15 20.24 -8.95 18.35
CA LYS A 15 19.21 -7.96 18.60
C LYS A 15 17.85 -8.60 18.76
N LYS A 16 16.93 -7.91 19.42
CA LYS A 16 15.54 -8.34 19.55
C LYS A 16 14.69 -7.78 18.42
N LEU A 17 13.87 -8.63 17.82
CA LEU A 17 12.98 -8.24 16.74
C LEU A 17 11.90 -7.26 17.21
N GLY A 18 11.71 -6.15 16.49
CA GLY A 18 10.75 -5.11 16.82
C GLY A 18 9.35 -5.37 16.28
N GLN A 19 9.21 -6.22 15.26
CA GLN A 19 7.93 -6.55 14.63
C GLN A 19 7.93 -8.02 14.20
N LYS A 20 6.77 -8.71 14.31
CA LYS A 20 6.65 -10.11 13.86
C LYS A 20 6.94 -10.23 12.36
N LEU A 21 7.70 -11.25 11.97
CA LEU A 21 7.99 -11.57 10.59
C LEU A 21 7.24 -12.82 10.15
N PHE A 22 6.69 -12.77 8.94
CA PHE A 22 5.91 -13.86 8.37
C PHE A 22 6.50 -14.34 7.04
N SER A 23 6.29 -15.60 6.71
CA SER A 23 6.53 -16.13 5.38
C SER A 23 5.48 -15.58 4.38
N PRO A 24 5.74 -15.69 3.05
CA PRO A 24 4.74 -15.33 2.03
C PRO A 24 3.42 -16.07 2.15
N LYS A 25 3.42 -17.24 2.83
CA LYS A 25 2.23 -18.06 3.09
C LYS A 25 1.52 -17.70 4.40
N GLY A 26 1.92 -16.62 5.07
CA GLY A 26 1.35 -16.18 6.35
C GLY A 26 1.78 -17.00 7.58
N SER A 27 2.81 -17.86 7.46
CA SER A 27 3.36 -18.59 8.63
C SER A 27 4.34 -17.69 9.37
N LEU A 28 4.22 -17.60 10.69
CA LEU A 28 5.14 -16.84 11.54
C LEU A 28 6.57 -17.38 11.40
N LEU A 29 7.51 -16.51 11.03
CA LEU A 29 8.95 -16.82 10.94
C LEU A 29 9.66 -16.52 12.26
N LEU A 30 9.39 -15.35 12.84
CA LEU A 30 9.97 -14.90 14.10
C LEU A 30 9.01 -13.94 14.79
N GLY A 31 8.83 -14.14 16.11
CA GLY A 31 7.97 -13.32 16.95
C GLY A 31 8.63 -12.02 17.38
N MET A 32 7.84 -10.98 17.63
CA MET A 32 8.30 -9.74 18.24
C MET A 32 8.99 -10.03 19.59
N GLY A 33 10.08 -9.31 19.88
CA GLY A 33 10.88 -9.50 21.09
C GLY A 33 11.82 -10.71 21.06
N ALA A 34 11.71 -11.57 20.04
CA ALA A 34 12.61 -12.71 19.92
C ALA A 34 14.01 -12.27 19.48
N GLU A 35 15.04 -12.90 20.05
CA GLU A 35 16.44 -12.70 19.66
C GLU A 35 16.69 -13.26 18.26
N ILE A 36 17.33 -12.45 17.42
CA ILE A 36 17.68 -12.83 16.05
C ILE A 36 18.96 -13.64 16.08
N LYS A 37 18.84 -14.96 15.89
CA LYS A 37 19.96 -15.91 15.80
C LYS A 37 20.33 -16.15 14.35
N GLU A 38 21.52 -16.72 14.11
CA GLU A 38 22.04 -17.01 12.75
C GLU A 38 21.03 -17.74 11.87
N PHE A 39 20.37 -18.78 12.38
CA PHE A 39 19.38 -19.51 11.57
C PHE A 39 18.12 -18.69 11.24
N HIS A 40 17.73 -17.74 12.14
CA HIS A 40 16.66 -16.78 11.86
C HIS A 40 17.07 -15.81 10.75
N TYR A 41 18.28 -15.26 10.86
CA TYR A 41 18.87 -14.36 9.86
C TYR A 41 18.85 -14.98 8.47
N GLN A 42 19.38 -16.21 8.34
CA GLN A 42 19.41 -16.92 7.06
C GLN A 42 18.00 -17.13 6.49
N LYS A 43 17.06 -17.56 7.33
CA LYS A 43 15.67 -17.79 6.91
C LYS A 43 14.94 -16.51 6.52
N ILE A 44 15.17 -15.39 7.22
CA ILE A 44 14.60 -14.08 6.91
C ILE A 44 15.15 -13.60 5.57
N LYS A 45 16.44 -13.77 5.33
CA LYS A 45 17.11 -13.45 4.07
C LYS A 45 16.60 -14.30 2.89
N GLU A 46 16.43 -15.62 3.08
CA GLU A 46 15.86 -16.51 2.07
C GLU A 46 14.44 -16.12 1.66
N VAL A 47 13.67 -15.54 2.57
CA VAL A 47 12.31 -15.06 2.33
C VAL A 47 12.31 -13.71 1.60
N GLY A 48 13.45 -13.01 1.48
CA GLY A 48 13.62 -11.80 0.70
C GLY A 48 13.41 -10.49 1.47
N TYR A 49 13.44 -10.50 2.80
CA TYR A 49 13.50 -9.28 3.59
C TYR A 49 14.84 -8.59 3.39
N GLN A 50 14.84 -7.27 3.18
CA GLN A 50 16.05 -6.46 3.05
C GLN A 50 16.36 -5.68 4.33
N SER A 51 15.33 -5.35 5.09
CA SER A 51 15.42 -4.66 6.38
C SER A 51 14.47 -5.30 7.39
N ILE A 52 14.71 -5.06 8.65
CA ILE A 52 13.86 -5.52 9.75
C ILE A 52 13.78 -4.46 10.84
N TYR A 53 12.70 -4.49 11.63
CA TYR A 53 12.62 -3.70 12.85
C TYR A 53 13.33 -4.41 13.98
N VAL A 54 14.19 -3.69 14.68
CA VAL A 54 14.83 -4.14 15.93
C VAL A 54 14.43 -3.23 17.08
N LEU A 55 14.23 -3.82 18.26
CA LEU A 55 13.96 -3.05 19.48
C LEU A 55 15.19 -2.24 19.86
N LYS A 56 15.00 -0.97 20.23
CA LYS A 56 16.02 -0.17 20.92
C LYS A 56 16.21 -0.72 22.31
N ASP A 57 17.45 -0.69 22.81
CA ASP A 57 17.77 -1.23 24.12
C ASP A 57 16.88 -0.62 25.22
N ASP A 58 16.37 -1.50 26.13
CA ASP A 58 15.60 -1.22 27.35
C ASP A 58 14.07 -1.12 27.29
N TYR A 59 13.38 -1.77 26.36
CA TYR A 59 11.91 -1.75 26.32
C TYR A 59 11.27 -3.12 26.62
N SER A 60 10.95 -3.37 27.88
CA SER A 60 10.11 -4.51 28.32
C SER A 60 8.59 -4.23 28.22
N ASP A 61 8.16 -2.97 28.03
CA ASP A 61 6.75 -2.56 28.09
C ASP A 61 6.04 -2.37 26.74
N VAL A 62 6.75 -2.46 25.62
CA VAL A 62 6.20 -2.24 24.25
C VAL A 62 5.35 -3.40 23.71
N LEU A 63 5.19 -4.47 24.47
CA LEU A 63 4.34 -5.63 24.09
C LEU A 63 2.82 -5.34 24.06
N LYS A 64 2.39 -4.10 24.30
CA LYS A 64 0.99 -3.70 24.19
C LYS A 64 0.71 -3.22 22.77
N SER A 65 0.24 -4.15 21.97
CA SER A 65 -0.50 -4.01 20.69
C SER A 65 -0.64 -2.59 20.12
N SER A 66 0.20 -2.22 19.18
CA SER A 66 -0.17 -1.25 18.16
C SER A 66 -1.43 -1.80 17.45
N GLY A 67 -2.49 -1.02 17.38
CA GLY A 67 -3.71 -1.42 16.70
C GLY A 67 -3.47 -1.44 15.18
N HIS A 68 -3.23 -2.61 14.60
CA HIS A 68 -3.09 -2.74 13.15
C HIS A 68 -4.43 -2.53 12.45
N LEU A 69 -4.43 -1.79 11.35
CA LEU A 69 -5.62 -1.52 10.54
C LEU A 69 -6.23 -2.80 9.94
N ILE A 70 -5.39 -3.77 9.60
CA ILE A 70 -5.77 -5.13 9.19
C ILE A 70 -4.95 -6.15 9.97
N SER A 71 -5.48 -7.38 10.13
CA SER A 71 -4.80 -8.42 10.89
C SER A 71 -3.42 -8.77 10.30
N GLU A 72 -2.46 -9.09 11.17
CA GLU A 72 -1.11 -9.50 10.76
C GLU A 72 -1.12 -10.67 9.78
N LYS A 73 -2.05 -11.60 9.97
CA LYS A 73 -2.21 -12.75 9.07
C LYS A 73 -2.61 -12.29 7.66
N LEU A 74 -3.58 -11.40 7.55
CA LEU A 74 -4.05 -10.89 6.25
C LEU A 74 -2.95 -10.05 5.57
N ARG A 75 -2.25 -9.19 6.31
CA ARG A 75 -1.11 -8.44 5.79
C ARG A 75 -0.03 -9.34 5.17
N ALA A 76 0.23 -10.48 5.80
CA ALA A 76 1.26 -11.41 5.33
C ALA A 76 0.82 -12.21 4.09
N SER A 77 -0.47 -12.58 3.97
CA SER A 77 -0.95 -13.44 2.88
C SER A 77 -1.53 -12.69 1.68
N ALA A 78 -2.19 -11.54 1.92
CA ALA A 78 -2.91 -10.81 0.89
C ALA A 78 -2.04 -10.35 -0.30
N PRO A 79 -0.78 -9.92 -0.15
CA PRO A 79 0.07 -9.56 -1.29
C PRO A 79 0.28 -10.72 -2.25
N LEU A 80 0.53 -11.94 -1.75
CA LEU A 80 0.70 -13.12 -2.59
C LEU A 80 -0.60 -13.53 -3.29
N GLU A 81 -1.73 -13.42 -2.59
CA GLU A 81 -3.05 -13.67 -3.16
C GLU A 81 -3.36 -12.66 -4.27
N LEU A 82 -3.09 -11.36 -4.05
CA LEU A 82 -3.27 -10.30 -5.04
C LEU A 82 -2.38 -10.52 -6.28
N LYS A 83 -1.13 -10.95 -6.08
CA LYS A 83 -0.23 -11.34 -7.18
C LYS A 83 -0.84 -12.46 -8.03
N GLY A 84 -1.45 -13.44 -7.39
CA GLY A 84 -2.18 -14.52 -8.09
C GLY A 84 -3.40 -14.01 -8.86
N ILE A 85 -4.17 -13.09 -8.27
CA ILE A 85 -5.32 -12.43 -8.90
C ILE A 85 -4.88 -11.65 -10.14
N TYR A 86 -3.83 -10.83 -10.02
CA TYR A 86 -3.31 -10.04 -11.14
C TYR A 86 -2.87 -10.91 -12.32
N ARG A 87 -2.16 -12.02 -12.05
CA ARG A 87 -1.81 -13.00 -13.09
C ARG A 87 -3.03 -13.54 -13.83
N LYS A 88 -4.14 -13.79 -13.12
CA LYS A 88 -5.41 -14.23 -13.74
C LYS A 88 -6.04 -13.12 -14.57
N LEU A 89 -6.03 -11.88 -14.08
CA LEU A 89 -6.55 -10.72 -14.83
C LEU A 89 -5.72 -10.43 -16.10
N MET A 90 -4.41 -10.68 -16.09
CA MET A 90 -3.52 -10.54 -17.26
C MET A 90 -3.57 -11.73 -18.24
N SER A 91 -4.33 -12.77 -17.92
CA SER A 91 -4.47 -13.93 -18.80
C SER A 91 -5.21 -13.58 -20.09
N LYS A 92 -4.93 -14.33 -21.17
CA LYS A 92 -5.74 -14.30 -22.41
C LYS A 92 -7.01 -15.16 -22.29
N ASP A 93 -7.07 -16.03 -21.29
CA ASP A 93 -8.22 -16.91 -21.07
C ASP A 93 -9.33 -16.20 -20.29
N LYS A 94 -10.52 -16.14 -20.90
CA LYS A 94 -11.71 -15.49 -20.31
C LYS A 94 -12.17 -16.11 -18.99
N ILE A 95 -11.97 -17.42 -18.82
CA ILE A 95 -12.33 -18.14 -17.58
C ILE A 95 -11.38 -17.69 -16.46
N SER A 96 -10.09 -17.62 -16.76
CA SER A 96 -9.08 -17.12 -15.82
C SER A 96 -9.39 -15.69 -15.37
N ILE A 97 -9.69 -14.79 -16.32
CA ILE A 97 -10.09 -13.40 -16.02
C ILE A 97 -11.35 -13.37 -15.12
N SER A 98 -12.36 -14.17 -15.45
CA SER A 98 -13.59 -14.25 -14.66
C SER A 98 -13.31 -14.71 -13.21
N ASN A 99 -12.45 -15.71 -13.03
CA ASN A 99 -12.04 -16.20 -11.71
C ASN A 99 -11.23 -15.13 -10.96
N GLY A 100 -10.30 -14.45 -11.63
CA GLY A 100 -9.55 -13.33 -11.05
C GLY A 100 -10.46 -12.21 -10.53
N LYS A 101 -11.51 -11.85 -11.27
CA LYS A 101 -12.51 -10.86 -10.83
C LYS A 101 -13.29 -11.32 -9.59
N LYS A 102 -13.68 -12.59 -9.51
CA LYS A 102 -14.37 -13.14 -8.33
C LYS A 102 -13.48 -13.12 -7.09
N GLU A 103 -12.21 -13.53 -7.26
CA GLU A 103 -11.24 -13.52 -6.17
C GLU A 103 -10.91 -12.10 -5.70
N LEU A 104 -10.77 -11.15 -6.63
CA LEU A 104 -10.60 -9.74 -6.32
C LEU A 104 -11.77 -9.18 -5.49
N SER A 105 -13.01 -9.52 -5.88
CA SER A 105 -14.21 -9.14 -5.13
C SER A 105 -14.21 -9.73 -3.72
N SER A 106 -13.84 -11.00 -3.57
CA SER A 106 -13.73 -11.67 -2.27
C SER A 106 -12.64 -11.04 -1.38
N MET A 107 -11.53 -10.62 -1.98
CA MET A 107 -10.45 -9.90 -1.27
C MET A 107 -10.94 -8.53 -0.78
N ALA A 108 -11.64 -7.76 -1.61
CA ALA A 108 -12.22 -6.49 -1.22
C ALA A 108 -13.20 -6.64 -0.05
N ASP A 109 -14.10 -7.62 -0.10
CA ASP A 109 -15.01 -7.92 1.00
C ASP A 109 -14.27 -8.31 2.30
N THR A 110 -13.17 -9.04 2.17
CA THR A 110 -12.35 -9.43 3.31
C THR A 110 -11.67 -8.22 3.94
N LEU A 111 -11.06 -7.34 3.14
CA LEU A 111 -10.44 -6.11 3.63
C LEU A 111 -11.46 -5.19 4.32
N ILE A 112 -12.64 -5.00 3.72
CA ILE A 112 -13.70 -4.17 4.32
C ILE A 112 -14.13 -4.70 5.69
N ARG A 113 -14.20 -6.03 5.88
CA ARG A 113 -14.54 -6.62 7.17
C ARG A 113 -13.43 -6.51 8.21
N GLU A 114 -12.17 -6.55 7.76
CA GLU A 114 -11.00 -6.53 8.64
C GLU A 114 -10.64 -5.11 9.09
N VAL A 115 -10.82 -4.10 8.21
CA VAL A 115 -10.51 -2.71 8.56
C VAL A 115 -11.39 -2.23 9.69
N ASN A 116 -10.76 -1.91 10.81
CA ASN A 116 -11.46 -1.51 12.03
C ASN A 116 -11.27 -0.01 12.29
N ILE A 117 -12.37 0.77 12.18
CA ILE A 117 -12.37 2.21 12.48
C ILE A 117 -12.29 2.51 13.99
N LYS A 118 -12.64 1.56 14.85
CA LYS A 118 -12.65 1.76 16.31
C LYS A 118 -11.27 1.54 16.94
N MET A 119 -10.22 1.93 16.22
CA MET A 119 -8.86 1.82 16.74
C MET A 119 -8.65 2.88 17.84
N THR A 120 -8.06 2.44 18.94
CA THR A 120 -7.68 3.32 20.06
C THR A 120 -6.34 4.02 19.83
N ASN A 121 -5.61 3.62 18.79
CA ASN A 121 -4.32 4.17 18.39
C ASN A 121 -4.33 4.56 16.91
N PRO A 122 -3.49 5.52 16.50
CA PRO A 122 -3.32 5.84 15.08
C PRO A 122 -3.07 4.59 14.24
N PRO A 123 -3.65 4.51 13.02
CA PRO A 123 -3.47 3.35 12.17
C PRO A 123 -1.99 3.17 11.79
N ASP A 124 -1.44 2.03 12.18
CA ASP A 124 -0.07 1.65 11.90
C ASP A 124 -0.06 0.54 10.83
N ILE A 125 0.32 0.88 9.61
CA ILE A 125 0.54 -0.07 8.52
C ILE A 125 2.01 -0.01 8.07
N ILE A 126 2.92 0.21 9.00
CA ILE A 126 4.34 0.15 8.66
C ILE A 126 4.72 -1.31 8.48
N ASP A 127 4.80 -1.74 7.23
CA ASP A 127 5.26 -3.07 6.86
C ASP A 127 6.63 -3.02 6.19
N LEU A 128 7.49 -3.93 6.59
CA LEU A 128 8.72 -4.21 5.86
C LEU A 128 8.35 -4.85 4.52
N LYS A 129 8.49 -4.09 3.44
CA LYS A 129 8.14 -4.54 2.11
C LYS A 129 9.29 -5.36 1.53
N ARG A 130 8.96 -6.56 1.03
CA ARG A 130 9.87 -7.33 0.20
C ARG A 130 9.89 -6.74 -1.19
N GLN A 131 11.06 -6.55 -1.80
CA GLN A 131 11.21 -5.93 -3.11
C GLN A 131 10.31 -6.57 -4.17
N GLU A 132 10.24 -7.90 -4.22
CA GLU A 132 9.45 -8.65 -5.21
C GLU A 132 7.93 -8.54 -5.03
N ASP A 133 7.45 -8.20 -3.84
CA ASP A 133 6.03 -8.11 -3.50
C ASP A 133 5.58 -6.67 -3.20
N TYR A 134 6.50 -5.70 -3.38
CA TYR A 134 6.27 -4.29 -3.04
C TYR A 134 4.97 -3.75 -3.65
N LEU A 135 4.74 -3.93 -4.95
CA LEU A 135 3.54 -3.44 -5.64
C LEU A 135 2.24 -3.98 -5.03
N TYR A 136 2.24 -5.26 -4.69
CA TYR A 136 1.04 -5.90 -4.14
C TYR A 136 0.81 -5.50 -2.68
N GLN A 137 1.87 -5.34 -1.91
CA GLN A 137 1.76 -4.88 -0.53
C GLN A 137 1.31 -3.42 -0.47
N HIS A 138 1.85 -2.57 -1.33
CA HIS A 138 1.41 -1.20 -1.53
C HIS A 138 -0.09 -1.15 -1.86
N ALA A 139 -0.56 -1.92 -2.84
CA ALA A 139 -1.97 -1.96 -3.22
C ALA A 139 -2.90 -2.39 -2.05
N ILE A 140 -2.47 -3.34 -1.22
CA ILE A 140 -3.23 -3.76 -0.01
C ILE A 140 -3.30 -2.61 1.00
N ASN A 141 -2.19 -1.91 1.25
CA ASN A 141 -2.14 -0.79 2.18
C ASN A 141 -2.98 0.39 1.68
N VAL A 142 -2.85 0.74 0.39
CA VAL A 142 -3.66 1.79 -0.25
C VAL A 142 -5.15 1.45 -0.14
N ALA A 143 -5.54 0.19 -0.35
CA ALA A 143 -6.92 -0.24 -0.16
C ALA A 143 -7.38 -0.11 1.30
N ALA A 144 -6.55 -0.49 2.28
CA ALA A 144 -6.89 -0.38 3.69
C ALA A 144 -7.07 1.09 4.13
N TYR A 145 -6.16 1.99 3.74
CA TYR A 145 -6.32 3.43 3.99
C TYR A 145 -7.53 4.02 3.24
N SER A 146 -7.79 3.60 2.01
CA SER A 146 -8.96 4.05 1.24
C SER A 146 -10.28 3.63 1.90
N ILE A 147 -10.34 2.41 2.46
CA ILE A 147 -11.49 1.93 3.25
C ILE A 147 -11.69 2.82 4.46
N LEU A 148 -10.63 3.10 5.22
CA LEU A 148 -10.67 3.96 6.41
C LEU A 148 -11.25 5.34 6.06
N ILE A 149 -10.71 5.98 5.02
CA ILE A 149 -11.19 7.29 4.54
C ILE A 149 -12.65 7.20 4.09
N ALA A 150 -13.00 6.22 3.26
CA ALA A 150 -14.35 6.06 2.73
C ALA A 150 -15.40 5.82 3.83
N GLN A 151 -15.03 5.11 4.89
CA GLN A 151 -15.88 4.90 6.06
C GLN A 151 -16.06 6.22 6.83
N SER A 152 -15.02 7.05 6.99
CA SER A 152 -15.11 8.33 7.70
C SER A 152 -16.01 9.35 6.98
N VAL A 153 -16.02 9.33 5.65
CA VAL A 153 -16.96 10.12 4.84
C VAL A 153 -18.32 9.44 4.65
N GLN A 154 -18.59 8.39 5.44
CA GLN A 154 -19.87 7.68 5.52
C GLN A 154 -20.36 7.08 4.19
N TYR A 155 -19.44 6.50 3.40
CA TYR A 155 -19.83 5.78 2.21
C TYR A 155 -20.72 4.58 2.55
N HIS A 156 -21.82 4.42 1.80
CA HIS A 156 -22.64 3.22 1.88
C HIS A 156 -21.88 2.02 1.26
N GLN A 157 -22.31 0.81 1.58
CA GLN A 157 -21.64 -0.45 1.26
C GLN A 157 -21.17 -0.57 -0.21
N LEU A 158 -22.00 -0.16 -1.18
CA LEU A 158 -21.66 -0.26 -2.60
C LEU A 158 -20.52 0.67 -3.00
N LYS A 159 -20.55 1.94 -2.54
CA LYS A 159 -19.46 2.89 -2.79
C LYS A 159 -18.15 2.44 -2.11
N LEU A 160 -18.27 1.94 -0.88
CA LEU A 160 -17.13 1.41 -0.13
C LEU A 160 -16.48 0.24 -0.87
N PHE A 161 -17.30 -0.68 -1.41
CA PHE A 161 -16.82 -1.79 -2.21
C PHE A 161 -16.14 -1.32 -3.51
N ASP A 162 -16.76 -0.40 -4.25
CA ASP A 162 -16.22 0.13 -5.50
C ASP A 162 -14.87 0.84 -5.28
N VAL A 163 -14.73 1.68 -4.23
CA VAL A 163 -13.46 2.37 -3.94
C VAL A 163 -12.37 1.39 -3.47
N THR A 164 -12.75 0.34 -2.73
CA THR A 164 -11.80 -0.70 -2.33
C THR A 164 -11.26 -1.45 -3.54
N LEU A 165 -12.12 -1.84 -4.49
CA LEU A 165 -11.70 -2.47 -5.75
C LEU A 165 -10.79 -1.54 -6.56
N ALA A 166 -11.15 -0.25 -6.62
CA ALA A 166 -10.37 0.75 -7.34
C ALA A 166 -8.97 0.94 -6.74
N ALA A 167 -8.87 0.99 -5.41
CA ALA A 167 -7.61 1.09 -4.70
C ALA A 167 -6.72 -0.15 -4.91
N LEU A 168 -7.32 -1.37 -4.87
CA LEU A 168 -6.60 -2.61 -5.19
C LEU A 168 -6.07 -2.67 -6.63
N LEU A 169 -6.54 -1.83 -7.54
CA LEU A 169 -6.21 -1.86 -8.96
C LEU A 169 -5.53 -0.58 -9.46
N CYS A 170 -5.34 0.45 -8.63
CA CYS A 170 -4.85 1.77 -9.08
C CYS A 170 -3.51 1.65 -9.83
N ASP A 171 -2.61 0.83 -9.31
CA ASP A 171 -1.28 0.58 -9.85
C ASP A 171 -1.19 -0.66 -10.76
N PHE A 172 -2.32 -1.22 -11.19
CA PHE A 172 -2.31 -2.40 -12.07
C PHE A 172 -1.45 -2.21 -13.32
N GLY A 173 -1.39 -0.99 -13.83
CA GLY A 173 -0.61 -0.64 -15.01
C GLY A 173 0.91 -0.71 -14.84
N MET A 174 1.43 -0.76 -13.60
CA MET A 174 2.86 -0.93 -13.33
C MET A 174 3.44 -2.22 -13.95
N HIS A 175 2.59 -3.24 -14.18
CA HIS A 175 2.98 -4.47 -14.88
C HIS A 175 3.33 -4.29 -16.36
N TYR A 176 3.10 -3.11 -16.92
CA TYR A 176 3.43 -2.74 -18.30
C TYR A 176 4.56 -1.72 -18.39
N VAL A 177 5.11 -1.31 -17.26
CA VAL A 177 6.33 -0.51 -17.17
C VAL A 177 7.53 -1.45 -17.24
N ASP A 178 8.61 -1.00 -17.88
CA ASP A 178 9.84 -1.78 -17.98
C ASP A 178 10.41 -2.05 -16.57
N GLU A 179 10.77 -3.32 -16.32
CA GLU A 179 11.34 -3.73 -15.03
C GLU A 179 12.66 -3.01 -14.73
N GLU A 180 13.45 -2.62 -15.74
CA GLU A 180 14.68 -1.85 -15.57
C GLU A 180 14.38 -0.45 -15.00
N ILE A 181 13.25 0.15 -15.36
CA ILE A 181 12.79 1.44 -14.81
C ILE A 181 12.16 1.23 -13.45
N LEU A 182 11.28 0.22 -13.32
CA LEU A 182 10.51 -0.03 -12.11
C LEU A 182 11.39 -0.34 -10.89
N TYR A 183 12.48 -1.08 -11.10
CA TYR A 183 13.40 -1.52 -10.04
C TYR A 183 14.77 -0.83 -10.09
N LYS A 184 14.89 0.27 -10.83
CA LYS A 184 16.12 1.03 -10.92
C LYS A 184 16.53 1.57 -9.56
N PRO A 185 17.76 1.31 -9.08
CA PRO A 185 18.22 1.78 -7.78
C PRO A 185 18.58 3.28 -7.76
N GLU A 186 18.92 3.87 -8.91
CA GLU A 186 19.23 5.28 -9.03
C GLU A 186 17.96 6.11 -9.28
N PRO A 187 17.98 7.43 -9.02
CA PRO A 187 16.88 8.31 -9.40
C PRO A 187 16.57 8.21 -10.89
N LEU A 188 15.28 8.20 -11.22
CA LEU A 188 14.81 8.17 -12.60
C LEU A 188 15.10 9.51 -13.28
N ASP A 189 15.53 9.46 -14.55
CA ASP A 189 15.59 10.65 -15.39
C ASP A 189 14.19 11.07 -15.90
N GLU A 190 14.10 12.22 -16.60
CA GLU A 190 12.82 12.75 -17.08
C GLU A 190 12.08 11.79 -18.01
N LYS A 191 12.80 11.06 -18.87
CA LYS A 191 12.20 10.11 -19.80
C LYS A 191 11.68 8.87 -19.08
N GLU A 192 12.44 8.37 -18.13
CA GLU A 192 12.07 7.25 -17.29
C GLU A 192 10.85 7.59 -16.42
N ILE A 193 10.80 8.82 -15.88
CA ILE A 193 9.62 9.33 -15.17
C ILE A 193 8.39 9.35 -16.08
N GLU A 194 8.54 9.79 -17.33
CA GLU A 194 7.45 9.78 -18.28
C GLU A 194 6.98 8.36 -18.64
N GLU A 195 7.90 7.42 -18.81
CA GLU A 195 7.55 6.00 -18.99
C GLU A 195 6.83 5.44 -17.76
N MET A 196 7.32 5.72 -16.57
CA MET A 196 6.66 5.32 -15.31
C MET A 196 5.23 5.86 -15.22
N ARG A 197 5.01 7.12 -15.56
CA ARG A 197 3.68 7.76 -15.55
C ARG A 197 2.65 7.09 -16.47
N LYS A 198 3.10 6.38 -17.51
CA LYS A 198 2.21 5.66 -18.45
C LYS A 198 1.41 4.55 -17.79
N HIS A 199 1.83 4.05 -16.61
CA HIS A 199 1.07 3.03 -15.89
C HIS A 199 -0.40 3.42 -15.69
N THR A 200 -0.68 4.71 -15.46
CA THR A 200 -2.03 5.22 -15.25
C THR A 200 -2.92 4.96 -16.48
N ILE A 201 -2.41 5.29 -17.66
CA ILE A 201 -3.12 5.10 -18.93
C ILE A 201 -3.22 3.61 -19.30
N LEU A 202 -2.11 2.89 -19.15
CA LEU A 202 -2.02 1.46 -19.47
C LEU A 202 -2.95 0.62 -18.62
N GLY A 203 -2.98 0.89 -17.30
CA GLY A 203 -3.89 0.23 -16.36
C GLY A 203 -5.36 0.48 -16.71
N PHE A 204 -5.73 1.75 -16.90
CA PHE A 204 -7.09 2.13 -17.30
C PHE A 204 -7.53 1.41 -18.57
N GLN A 205 -6.69 1.43 -19.62
CA GLN A 205 -7.01 0.82 -20.90
C GLN A 205 -7.16 -0.70 -20.80
N TYR A 206 -6.24 -1.35 -20.09
CA TYR A 206 -6.25 -2.81 -19.96
C TYR A 206 -7.45 -3.28 -19.14
N LEU A 207 -7.70 -2.70 -17.98
CA LEU A 207 -8.81 -3.07 -17.12
C LEU A 207 -10.17 -2.87 -17.78
N GLY A 208 -10.33 -1.77 -18.54
CA GLY A 208 -11.55 -1.52 -19.31
C GLY A 208 -11.76 -2.47 -20.48
N ARG A 209 -10.74 -2.67 -21.32
CA ARG A 209 -10.84 -3.41 -22.57
C ARG A 209 -10.76 -4.93 -22.41
N ASN A 210 -9.88 -5.40 -21.53
CA ASN A 210 -9.55 -6.81 -21.41
C ASN A 210 -10.28 -7.47 -20.24
N CYS A 211 -10.41 -6.78 -19.11
CA CYS A 211 -11.05 -7.31 -17.93
C CYS A 211 -12.53 -6.93 -17.80
N PHE A 212 -13.00 -5.96 -18.60
CA PHE A 212 -14.37 -5.43 -18.49
C PHE A 212 -14.70 -4.97 -17.05
N ILE A 213 -13.73 -4.31 -16.42
CA ILE A 213 -13.91 -3.71 -15.10
C ILE A 213 -14.82 -2.47 -15.25
N LYS A 214 -15.72 -2.28 -14.27
CA LYS A 214 -16.63 -1.13 -14.22
C LYS A 214 -15.87 0.18 -14.40
N GLY A 215 -16.37 1.07 -15.29
CA GLY A 215 -15.67 2.29 -15.70
C GLY A 215 -15.21 3.17 -14.55
N LEU A 216 -16.05 3.35 -13.50
CA LEU A 216 -15.71 4.12 -12.31
C LEU A 216 -14.50 3.55 -11.53
N ILE A 217 -14.35 2.23 -11.50
CA ILE A 217 -13.20 1.57 -10.86
C ILE A 217 -11.94 1.78 -11.70
N ALA A 218 -12.04 1.56 -13.02
CA ALA A 218 -10.91 1.73 -13.93
C ALA A 218 -10.43 3.20 -14.02
N VAL A 219 -11.33 4.18 -13.89
CA VAL A 219 -10.99 5.61 -13.89
C VAL A 219 -10.00 5.96 -12.79
N VAL A 220 -10.03 5.28 -11.64
CA VAL A 220 -9.06 5.53 -10.56
C VAL A 220 -7.62 5.21 -11.00
N CYS A 221 -7.41 4.16 -11.81
CA CYS A 221 -6.07 3.93 -12.39
C CYS A 221 -5.57 5.14 -13.18
N LEU A 222 -6.47 5.81 -13.92
CA LEU A 222 -6.11 6.98 -14.72
C LEU A 222 -5.86 8.23 -13.88
N GLN A 223 -6.56 8.38 -12.75
CA GLN A 223 -6.67 9.66 -12.06
C GLN A 223 -6.04 9.70 -10.66
N HIS A 224 -5.55 8.59 -10.07
CA HIS A 224 -5.04 8.59 -8.69
C HIS A 224 -3.79 9.45 -8.50
N HIS A 225 -3.09 9.79 -9.58
CA HIS A 225 -1.98 10.74 -9.58
C HIS A 225 -2.37 12.15 -10.06
N GLU A 226 -3.64 12.41 -10.36
CA GLU A 226 -4.11 13.77 -10.50
C GLU A 226 -4.07 14.48 -9.15
N ARG A 227 -3.81 15.76 -9.16
CA ARG A 227 -3.71 16.58 -7.95
C ARG A 227 -4.83 17.62 -7.95
N TYR A 228 -5.39 17.88 -6.77
CA TYR A 228 -6.55 18.76 -6.60
C TYR A 228 -6.31 20.16 -7.14
N ASP A 229 -5.08 20.63 -7.15
CA ASP A 229 -4.64 21.93 -7.71
C ASP A 229 -4.33 21.89 -9.22
N GLY A 230 -4.43 20.73 -9.87
CA GLY A 230 -4.12 20.52 -11.29
C GLY A 230 -2.66 20.26 -11.62
N SER A 231 -1.78 20.14 -10.64
CA SER A 231 -0.35 19.86 -10.84
C SER A 231 -0.06 18.38 -11.16
N GLY A 232 -1.07 17.49 -11.03
CA GLY A 232 -0.96 16.06 -11.24
C GLY A 232 -0.87 15.63 -12.70
N TYR A 233 -0.99 14.33 -12.94
CA TYR A 233 -0.95 13.71 -14.27
C TYR A 233 -1.96 12.56 -14.37
N PRO A 234 -2.32 12.07 -15.58
CA PRO A 234 -1.79 12.43 -16.92
C PRO A 234 -2.58 13.53 -17.63
N LYS A 235 -3.70 14.01 -17.09
CA LYS A 235 -4.60 14.96 -17.76
C LYS A 235 -4.61 16.36 -17.13
N HIS A 236 -3.89 16.55 -16.03
CA HIS A 236 -3.85 17.81 -15.27
C HIS A 236 -5.26 18.29 -14.86
N MET A 237 -6.08 17.34 -14.44
CA MET A 237 -7.42 17.63 -13.92
C MET A 237 -7.32 18.28 -12.53
N SER A 238 -8.30 19.13 -12.19
CA SER A 238 -8.31 19.83 -10.91
C SER A 238 -9.64 19.76 -10.20
N GLY A 239 -9.63 19.92 -8.89
CA GLY A 239 -10.83 20.04 -8.07
C GLY A 239 -11.79 18.85 -8.25
N ASP A 240 -13.06 19.18 -8.45
CA ASP A 240 -14.14 18.19 -8.57
C ASP A 240 -14.22 17.51 -9.94
N ASP A 241 -13.41 17.92 -10.93
CA ASP A 241 -13.24 17.18 -12.19
C ASP A 241 -12.55 15.82 -11.97
N ILE A 242 -11.75 15.70 -10.89
CA ILE A 242 -11.17 14.43 -10.45
C ILE A 242 -12.27 13.63 -9.72
N HIS A 243 -12.50 12.40 -10.17
CA HIS A 243 -13.51 11.55 -9.54
C HIS A 243 -13.25 11.36 -8.04
N GLU A 244 -14.30 11.38 -7.22
CA GLU A 244 -14.20 11.31 -5.75
C GLU A 244 -13.39 10.10 -5.25
N TYR A 245 -13.54 8.91 -5.89
CA TYR A 245 -12.73 7.72 -5.55
C TYR A 245 -11.25 7.95 -5.81
N SER A 246 -10.91 8.65 -6.90
CA SER A 246 -9.52 8.96 -7.23
C SER A 246 -8.90 9.92 -6.21
N ARG A 247 -9.67 10.87 -5.70
CA ARG A 247 -9.23 11.79 -4.64
C ARG A 247 -8.98 11.06 -3.30
N ILE A 248 -9.81 10.07 -2.96
CA ILE A 248 -9.59 9.21 -1.78
C ILE A 248 -8.34 8.37 -1.95
N VAL A 249 -8.24 7.66 -3.08
CA VAL A 249 -7.10 6.77 -3.36
C VAL A 249 -5.78 7.56 -3.46
N SER A 250 -5.81 8.79 -4.02
CA SER A 250 -4.63 9.66 -4.10
C SER A 250 -4.01 9.99 -2.73
N ILE A 251 -4.85 10.23 -1.70
CA ILE A 251 -4.38 10.47 -0.33
C ILE A 251 -3.80 9.18 0.27
N ALA A 252 -4.50 8.06 0.09
CA ALA A 252 -4.07 6.75 0.59
C ALA A 252 -2.74 6.30 -0.04
N ASP A 253 -2.63 6.46 -1.36
CA ASP A 253 -1.42 6.17 -2.15
C ASP A 253 -0.24 7.02 -1.69
N PHE A 254 -0.43 8.34 -1.60
CA PHE A 254 0.59 9.26 -1.09
C PHE A 254 1.05 8.84 0.30
N PHE A 255 0.11 8.61 1.23
CA PHE A 255 0.44 8.34 2.61
C PHE A 255 1.22 7.04 2.78
N ASP A 256 0.79 5.95 2.13
CA ASP A 256 1.56 4.69 2.14
C ASP A 256 2.92 4.86 1.45
N ALA A 257 2.96 5.55 0.31
CA ALA A 257 4.22 5.78 -0.39
C ALA A 257 5.21 6.66 0.39
N TYR A 258 4.72 7.59 1.19
CA TYR A 258 5.52 8.52 1.97
C TYR A 258 6.05 7.90 3.27
N THR A 259 5.23 7.10 3.93
CA THR A 259 5.51 6.50 5.24
C THR A 259 6.03 5.07 5.19
N SER A 260 6.12 4.47 3.99
CA SER A 260 6.65 3.12 3.80
C SER A 260 8.12 3.13 3.41
N ASP A 261 8.84 2.09 3.86
CA ASP A 261 10.23 1.86 3.45
C ASP A 261 10.31 1.54 1.95
N ARG A 262 11.20 2.25 1.25
CA ARG A 262 11.53 2.01 -0.16
C ARG A 262 13.04 1.86 -0.28
N PRO A 263 13.54 0.95 -1.14
CA PRO A 263 14.98 0.69 -1.27
C PRO A 263 15.84 1.92 -1.55
N TYR A 264 15.23 3.03 -2.01
CA TYR A 264 15.93 4.21 -2.55
C TYR A 264 15.48 5.54 -1.95
N ARG A 265 14.65 5.52 -0.90
CA ARG A 265 14.13 6.75 -0.28
C ARG A 265 14.18 6.64 1.24
N ARG A 266 14.61 7.74 1.90
CA ARG A 266 14.50 7.87 3.35
C ARG A 266 13.05 7.60 3.78
N LEU A 267 12.90 6.73 4.77
CA LEU A 267 11.64 6.52 5.47
C LEU A 267 11.23 7.81 6.16
N HIS A 268 10.01 8.27 5.89
CA HIS A 268 9.38 9.33 6.65
C HIS A 268 8.49 8.73 7.74
N SER A 269 8.42 9.39 8.88
CA SER A 269 7.53 8.95 9.95
C SER A 269 6.06 9.22 9.59
N ILE A 270 5.16 8.56 10.31
CA ILE A 270 3.71 8.84 10.21
C ILE A 270 3.44 10.32 10.53
N GLU A 271 4.12 10.86 11.54
CA GLU A 271 4.02 12.25 11.94
C GLU A 271 4.44 13.21 10.81
N GLU A 272 5.55 12.92 10.11
CA GLU A 272 5.98 13.70 8.94
C GLU A 272 4.93 13.63 7.81
N GLY A 273 4.31 12.48 7.58
CA GLY A 273 3.22 12.32 6.60
C GLY A 273 1.97 13.12 6.98
N ILE A 274 1.60 13.12 8.25
CA ILE A 274 0.49 13.93 8.80
C ILE A 274 0.78 15.42 8.63
N GLU A 275 1.98 15.88 9.01
CA GLU A 275 2.39 17.28 8.86
C GLU A 275 2.37 17.71 7.40
N TYR A 276 2.85 16.87 6.46
CA TYR A 276 2.76 17.15 5.03
C TYR A 276 1.32 17.37 4.56
N LEU A 277 0.38 16.55 5.03
CA LEU A 277 -1.04 16.68 4.66
C LEU A 277 -1.71 17.91 5.31
N LYS A 278 -1.21 18.40 6.45
CA LYS A 278 -1.70 19.61 7.12
C LYS A 278 -1.23 20.91 6.47
N GLU A 279 -0.06 20.88 5.84
CA GLU A 279 0.57 22.06 5.22
C GLU A 279 -0.26 22.58 4.04
N PRO A 280 -0.01 23.84 3.57
CA PRO A 280 -0.59 24.35 2.32
C PRO A 280 -0.27 23.54 1.07
N SER A 281 0.71 22.65 1.14
CA SER A 281 0.92 21.52 0.23
C SER A 281 -0.32 20.61 0.11
N GLY A 282 -1.23 20.65 1.07
CA GLY A 282 -2.59 20.12 0.94
C GLY A 282 -3.43 20.67 -0.21
N ARG A 283 -2.90 21.60 -0.99
CA ARG A 283 -3.48 21.96 -2.30
C ARG A 283 -3.48 20.79 -3.29
N GLU A 284 -2.53 19.87 -3.15
CA GLU A 284 -2.46 18.67 -3.98
C GLU A 284 -3.62 17.69 -3.71
N PHE A 285 -4.23 17.75 -2.54
CA PHE A 285 -5.28 16.82 -2.12
C PHE A 285 -6.58 17.57 -1.79
N ASP A 286 -7.73 16.87 -1.90
CA ASP A 286 -9.02 17.44 -1.50
C ASP A 286 -9.04 17.73 0.00
N PRO A 287 -9.14 19.02 0.41
CA PRO A 287 -9.04 19.40 1.82
C PRO A 287 -10.16 18.84 2.68
N ARG A 288 -11.32 18.49 2.06
CA ARG A 288 -12.45 17.87 2.77
C ARG A 288 -12.08 16.45 3.17
N ILE A 289 -11.49 15.68 2.24
CA ILE A 289 -11.09 14.29 2.45
C ILE A 289 -9.87 14.21 3.39
N VAL A 290 -8.89 15.11 3.20
CA VAL A 290 -7.72 15.23 4.11
C VAL A 290 -8.15 15.41 5.55
N ARG A 291 -9.11 16.32 5.83
CA ARG A 291 -9.62 16.54 7.18
C ARG A 291 -10.21 15.27 7.80
N HIS A 292 -10.97 14.49 7.03
CA HIS A 292 -11.49 13.21 7.48
C HIS A 292 -10.39 12.20 7.76
N PHE A 293 -9.37 12.14 6.93
CA PHE A 293 -8.24 11.25 7.15
C PHE A 293 -7.44 11.62 8.40
N LEU A 294 -7.15 12.90 8.59
CA LEU A 294 -6.37 13.38 9.73
C LEU A 294 -7.06 13.15 11.07
N SER A 295 -8.41 13.12 11.10
CA SER A 295 -9.16 12.86 12.34
C SER A 295 -8.91 11.49 12.97
N PHE A 296 -8.26 10.55 12.27
CA PHE A 296 -7.83 9.28 12.84
C PHE A 296 -6.53 9.37 13.63
N PHE A 297 -5.82 10.49 13.54
CA PHE A 297 -4.52 10.70 14.16
C PHE A 297 -4.58 11.77 15.28
N GLU A 298 -5.75 12.35 15.51
CA GLU A 298 -6.06 13.26 16.61
C GLU A 298 -6.55 12.47 17.85
#